data_3d4fdf38b80b40f356b1c23cd4049fd2
#
_entry.id   3d4fdf38b80b40f356b1c23cd4049fd2
#
_cell.length_a   1.000
_cell.length_b   1.000
_cell.length_c   1.000
_cell.angle_alpha   90.00
_cell.angle_beta   90.00
_cell.angle_gamma   90.00
#
_symmetry.space_group_name_H-M   'P 1'
#
loop_
_entity.id
_entity.type
_entity.pdbx_description
1 polymer ?
#
loop_
_entity_poly.entity_id
_entity_poly.type
_entity_poly.pdbx_seq_one_letter_code
_entity_poly.pdbx_strand_id
1 'polypeptide(L)'
;MNINEKHISEAEDWISKAIEADKRNGMMFNLGQDYAAYAELFKRKGDTAKAKENLSKAIEIYKQCGSDGWVEKAEKELKGLSRKK
;
A
#
# COMPACT_ATOMS: atom_id res chain seq x y z
N MET A 1 -14.76 -12.76 -17.50
CA MET A 1 -14.74 -12.08 -16.56
C MET A 1 -14.09 -12.55 -15.57
N ASN A 2 -13.88 -11.85 -14.81
CA ASN A 2 -12.96 -12.16 -14.10
C ASN A 2 -13.31 -12.05 -12.71
N ILE A 3 -13.29 -13.11 -12.02
CA ILE A 3 -13.46 -13.15 -10.60
C ILE A 3 -12.50 -12.24 -9.94
N ASN A 4 -11.31 -12.13 -10.49
CA ASN A 4 -10.26 -11.28 -9.93
C ASN A 4 -10.63 -9.81 -9.92
N GLU A 5 -11.33 -9.35 -10.94
CA GLU A 5 -11.72 -7.95 -11.00
C GLU A 5 -12.70 -7.61 -9.89
N LYS A 6 -13.62 -8.50 -9.61
CA LYS A 6 -14.55 -8.30 -8.54
C LYS A 6 -13.85 -8.28 -7.20
N HIS A 7 -12.96 -9.23 -6.98
CA HIS A 7 -12.20 -9.29 -5.73
C HIS A 7 -11.32 -8.06 -5.53
N ILE A 8 -10.74 -7.58 -6.61
CA ILE A 8 -9.90 -6.39 -6.55
C ILE A 8 -10.74 -5.17 -6.17
N SER A 9 -11.91 -5.04 -6.76
CA SER A 9 -12.79 -3.93 -6.46
C SER A 9 -13.25 -3.95 -5.01
N GLU A 10 -13.58 -5.11 -4.50
CA GLU A 10 -13.99 -5.28 -3.10
C GLU A 10 -12.84 -4.98 -2.16
N ALA A 11 -11.65 -5.43 -2.50
CA ALA A 11 -10.46 -5.17 -1.69
C ALA A 11 -10.14 -3.69 -1.66
N GLU A 12 -10.28 -3.02 -2.79
CA GLU A 12 -10.03 -1.60 -2.89
C GLU A 12 -10.93 -0.81 -1.95
N ASP A 13 -12.21 -1.14 -1.95
CA ASP A 13 -13.19 -0.53 -1.10
C ASP A 13 -12.86 -0.75 0.37
N TRP A 14 -12.54 -1.98 0.71
CA TRP A 14 -12.22 -2.37 2.06
C TRP A 14 -10.96 -1.66 2.57
N ILE A 15 -9.92 -1.61 1.76
CA ILE A 15 -8.68 -0.95 2.14
C ILE A 15 -8.88 0.55 2.31
N SER A 16 -9.67 1.16 1.43
CA SER A 16 -9.98 2.57 1.51
C SER A 16 -10.65 2.91 2.83
N LYS A 17 -11.58 2.08 3.26
CA LYS A 17 -12.25 2.26 4.54
C LYS A 17 -11.30 2.07 5.72
N ALA A 18 -10.40 1.12 5.60
CA ALA A 18 -9.40 0.88 6.64
C ALA A 18 -8.47 2.08 6.79
N ILE A 19 -8.07 2.67 5.68
CA ILE A 19 -7.23 3.86 5.69
C ILE A 19 -7.93 4.99 6.44
N GLU A 20 -9.19 5.22 6.14
CA GLU A 20 -9.95 6.27 6.80
C GLU A 20 -10.07 6.04 8.29
N ALA A 21 -10.39 4.83 8.67
CA ALA A 21 -10.55 4.47 10.07
C ALA A 21 -9.23 4.60 10.84
N ASP A 22 -8.15 4.14 10.26
CA ASP A 22 -6.86 4.18 10.92
C ASP A 22 -6.32 5.61 11.04
N LYS A 23 -6.60 6.43 10.04
CA LYS A 23 -6.27 7.85 10.12
C LYS A 23 -7.02 8.52 11.25
N ARG A 24 -8.32 8.28 11.30
CA ARG A 24 -9.19 8.89 12.28
C ARG A 24 -8.78 8.51 13.72
N ASN A 25 -8.35 7.28 13.89
CA ASN A 25 -8.00 6.75 15.20
C ASN A 25 -6.51 6.85 15.53
N GLY A 26 -5.73 7.45 14.65
CA GLY A 26 -4.31 7.64 14.91
C GLY A 26 -3.49 6.36 14.93
N MET A 27 -3.96 5.33 14.25
CA MET A 27 -3.26 4.04 14.22
C MET A 27 -2.22 4.06 13.12
N MET A 28 -1.10 4.71 13.40
CA MET A 28 -0.10 4.99 12.38
C MET A 28 0.50 3.74 11.75
N PHE A 29 0.91 2.78 12.55
CA PHE A 29 1.49 1.57 11.99
C PHE A 29 0.50 0.85 11.10
N ASN A 30 -0.74 0.75 11.53
CA ASN A 30 -1.80 0.12 10.73
C ASN A 30 -2.02 0.88 9.43
N LEU A 31 -1.95 2.21 9.51
CA LEU A 31 -2.11 3.04 8.33
C LEU A 31 -1.00 2.74 7.31
N GLY A 32 0.23 2.57 7.77
CA GLY A 32 1.33 2.17 6.91
C GLY A 32 1.06 0.84 6.22
N GLN A 33 0.55 -0.11 6.98
CA GLN A 33 0.19 -1.42 6.45
C GLN A 33 -0.92 -1.32 5.40
N ASP A 34 -1.88 -0.43 5.65
CA ASP A 34 -2.99 -0.22 4.72
C ASP A 34 -2.49 0.32 3.38
N TYR A 35 -1.59 1.30 3.43
CA TYR A 35 -1.04 1.86 2.20
C TYR A 35 -0.19 0.82 1.44
N ALA A 36 0.54 -0.01 2.18
CA ALA A 36 1.32 -1.07 1.55
C ALA A 36 0.40 -2.09 0.85
N ALA A 37 -0.72 -2.41 1.49
CA ALA A 37 -1.70 -3.31 0.90
C ALA A 37 -2.35 -2.68 -0.33
N TYR A 38 -2.60 -1.40 -0.26
CA TYR A 38 -3.20 -0.67 -1.38
C TYR A 38 -2.23 -0.66 -2.56
N ALA A 39 -0.94 -0.48 -2.27
CA ALA A 39 0.10 -0.52 -3.30
C ALA A 39 0.12 -1.87 -4.00
N GLU A 40 0.01 -2.94 -3.23
CA GLU A 40 -0.02 -4.28 -3.80
C GLU A 40 -1.22 -4.46 -4.72
N LEU A 41 -2.35 -3.92 -4.31
CA LEU A 41 -3.56 -3.99 -5.11
C LEU A 41 -3.38 -3.27 -6.45
N PHE A 42 -2.83 -2.07 -6.42
CA PHE A 42 -2.59 -1.32 -7.66
C PHE A 42 -1.59 -2.02 -8.56
N LYS A 43 -0.60 -2.66 -7.96
CA LYS A 43 0.36 -3.45 -8.70
C LYS A 43 -0.34 -4.56 -9.47
N ARG A 44 -1.27 -5.24 -8.82
CA ARG A 44 -2.05 -6.30 -9.46
C ARG A 44 -2.95 -5.79 -10.57
N LYS A 45 -3.43 -4.56 -10.42
CA LYS A 45 -4.25 -3.92 -11.44
C LYS A 45 -3.42 -3.42 -12.63
N GLY A 46 -2.11 -3.44 -12.50
CA GLY A 46 -1.23 -2.93 -13.53
C GLY A 46 -1.00 -1.43 -13.46
N ASP A 47 -1.43 -0.80 -12.37
CA ASP A 47 -1.26 0.64 -12.19
C ASP A 47 0.00 0.89 -11.37
N THR A 48 1.13 0.83 -12.03
CA THR A 48 2.44 0.97 -11.38
C THR A 48 2.62 2.33 -10.73
N ALA A 49 2.11 3.38 -11.36
CA ALA A 49 2.25 4.72 -10.81
C ALA A 49 1.58 4.85 -9.46
N LYS A 50 0.35 4.36 -9.33
CA LYS A 50 -0.36 4.40 -8.07
C LYS A 50 0.23 3.44 -7.04
N ALA A 51 0.76 2.31 -7.51
CA ALA A 51 1.44 1.38 -6.61
C ALA A 51 2.65 2.06 -5.98
N LYS A 52 3.45 2.77 -6.76
CA LYS A 52 4.61 3.48 -6.24
C LYS A 52 4.19 4.59 -5.27
N GLU A 53 3.16 5.30 -5.62
CA GLU A 53 2.68 6.40 -4.78
C GLU A 53 2.26 5.89 -3.41
N ASN A 54 1.49 4.82 -3.36
CA ASN A 54 1.01 4.29 -2.10
C ASN A 54 2.12 3.62 -1.30
N LEU A 55 3.05 2.99 -1.98
CA LEU A 55 4.19 2.39 -1.31
C LEU A 55 5.08 3.46 -0.68
N SER A 56 5.24 4.59 -1.35
CA SER A 56 5.98 5.72 -0.81
C SER A 56 5.33 6.27 0.45
N LYS A 57 4.00 6.32 0.47
CA LYS A 57 3.27 6.75 1.66
C LYS A 57 3.50 5.80 2.81
N ALA A 58 3.49 4.51 2.52
CA ALA A 58 3.74 3.49 3.54
C ALA A 58 5.13 3.66 4.14
N ILE A 59 6.12 3.91 3.29
CA ILE A 59 7.49 4.08 3.73
C ILE A 59 7.62 5.28 4.67
N GLU A 60 6.98 6.39 4.31
CA GLU A 60 7.01 7.58 5.16
C GLU A 60 6.43 7.29 6.54
N ILE A 61 5.32 6.59 6.56
CA ILE A 61 4.67 6.26 7.82
C ILE A 61 5.52 5.30 8.64
N TYR A 62 6.09 4.30 8.01
CA TYR A 62 6.98 3.36 8.71
C TYR A 62 8.18 4.09 9.31
N LYS A 63 8.71 5.08 8.61
CA LYS A 63 9.81 5.89 9.13
C LYS A 63 9.38 6.65 10.37
N GLN A 64 8.20 7.23 10.32
CA GLN A 64 7.67 7.96 11.47
C GLN A 64 7.44 7.06 12.66
N CYS A 65 7.12 5.81 12.43
CA CYS A 65 6.91 4.83 13.49
C CYS A 65 8.21 4.19 13.98
N GLY A 66 9.32 4.47 13.32
CA GLY A 66 10.58 3.84 13.68
C GLY A 66 10.64 2.37 13.32
N SER A 67 9.87 1.95 12.32
CA SER A 67 9.79 0.55 11.92
C SER A 67 10.78 0.23 10.81
N ASP A 68 12.04 0.22 11.16
CA ASP A 68 13.13 0.11 10.18
C ASP A 68 13.04 -1.12 9.29
N GLY A 69 12.65 -2.24 9.85
CA GLY A 69 12.51 -3.48 9.07
C GLY A 69 11.45 -3.35 7.99
N TRP A 70 10.35 -2.69 8.32
CA TRP A 70 9.27 -2.48 7.37
C TRP A 70 9.66 -1.44 6.31
N VAL A 71 10.42 -0.44 6.71
CA VAL A 71 10.96 0.55 5.76
C VAL A 71 11.81 -0.16 4.72
N GLU A 72 12.73 -0.99 5.18
CA GLU A 72 13.63 -1.70 4.30
C GLU A 72 12.89 -2.58 3.32
N LYS A 73 11.91 -3.32 3.82
CA LYS A 73 11.12 -4.21 2.99
C LYS A 73 10.36 -3.42 1.92
N ALA A 74 9.71 -2.34 2.32
CA ALA A 74 8.93 -1.53 1.40
C ALA A 74 9.82 -0.82 0.38
N GLU A 75 10.99 -0.40 0.78
CA GLU A 75 11.94 0.22 -0.14
C GLU A 75 12.41 -0.76 -1.21
N LYS A 76 12.61 -2.01 -0.84
CA LYS A 76 12.96 -3.04 -1.80
C LYS A 76 11.86 -3.25 -2.82
N GLU A 77 10.63 -3.25 -2.36
CA GLU A 77 9.48 -3.38 -3.25
C GLU A 77 9.39 -2.21 -4.20
N LEU A 78 9.62 -1.01 -3.67
CA LEU A 78 9.57 0.19 -4.49
C LEU A 78 10.63 0.16 -5.59
N LYS A 79 11.82 -0.28 -5.25
CA LYS A 79 12.87 -0.45 -6.23
C LYS A 79 12.49 -1.43 -7.32
N GLY A 80 11.86 -2.52 -6.92
CA GLY A 80 11.39 -3.52 -7.87
C GLY A 80 10.40 -2.95 -8.85
N LEU A 81 9.48 -2.12 -8.37
CA LEU A 81 8.51 -1.46 -9.24
C LEU A 81 9.17 -0.48 -10.20
N SER A 82 10.17 0.23 -9.72
CA SER A 82 10.87 1.21 -10.53
C SER A 82 11.69 0.56 -11.63
N ARG A 83 12.16 -0.67 -11.42
CA ARG A 83 12.94 -1.36 -12.41
C ARG A 83 12.12 -1.98 -13.49
N LYS A 84 10.84 -2.25 -13.22
CA LYS A 84 10.01 -2.85 -14.21
C LYS A 84 9.63 -1.87 -15.26
N LYS A 85 9.61 -2.29 -16.45
CA LYS A 85 9.21 -1.41 -17.52
C LYS A 85 7.85 -1.69 -18.01
#